data_d85649928ebadc7ae7471b8f31b118fe
#
_entry.id   d85649928ebadc7ae7471b8f31b118fe
#
_cell.length_a   1.000
_cell.length_b   1.000
_cell.length_c   1.000
_cell.angle_alpha   90.00
_cell.angle_beta   90.00
_cell.angle_gamma   90.00
#
_symmetry.space_group_name_H-M   'P 1'
#
loop_
_entity.id
_entity.type
_entity.pdbx_description
1 polymer ?
#
loop_
_entity_poly.entity_id
_entity_poly.type
_entity_poly.pdbx_seq_one_letter_code
_entity_poly.pdbx_strand_id
1 'polypeptide(L)'
;MAALLQVNDLHAGYGRAEVLTGLNFRLDKGQVVTIIGPNGAGKSTTLNALMAVLPSRGQVVFDGTDLADVTLEERVMLGLALVPEKRELFGTMPVEDNLVLGGYRAMKCKLPEWKSELERVYSLFPRLKERRAQLAGTLSGGERQMLAVGRALMSSPKLLMLDEPSLGLAPLVVREVFEIIEQLREAGTSILLVEQNARAALEVADHGYVLETGAIALEGPAAQLADDPRVIETYLGSARKAG
;
A
#
# COMPACT_ATOMS: atom_id res chain seq x y z
N MET A 1 16.39 11.48 -10.39
CA MET A 1 16.30 11.55 -8.92
C MET A 1 16.68 10.17 -8.38
N ALA A 2 17.20 10.06 -7.16
CA ALA A 2 17.48 8.74 -6.56
C ALA A 2 16.16 8.04 -6.19
N ALA A 3 16.05 6.75 -6.48
CA ALA A 3 14.88 5.96 -6.13
C ALA A 3 14.71 5.91 -4.61
N LEU A 4 13.47 6.03 -4.12
CA LEU A 4 13.14 5.82 -2.71
C LEU A 4 13.17 4.33 -2.36
N LEU A 5 12.63 3.49 -3.24
CA LEU A 5 12.66 2.03 -3.14
C LEU A 5 13.24 1.47 -4.44
N GLN A 6 14.20 0.58 -4.32
CA GLN A 6 14.75 -0.19 -5.44
C GLN A 6 14.81 -1.66 -5.05
N VAL A 7 14.25 -2.49 -5.89
CA VAL A 7 14.15 -3.95 -5.71
C VAL A 7 14.82 -4.62 -6.88
N ASN A 8 15.81 -5.47 -6.62
CA ASN A 8 16.57 -6.18 -7.63
C ASN A 8 16.56 -7.68 -7.31
N ASP A 9 16.15 -8.48 -8.26
CA ASP A 9 16.15 -9.94 -8.21
C ASP A 9 15.50 -10.50 -6.94
N LEU A 10 14.33 -9.96 -6.55
CA LEU A 10 13.63 -10.36 -5.33
C LEU A 10 12.95 -11.72 -5.53
N HIS A 11 13.29 -12.67 -4.66
CA HIS A 11 12.69 -13.98 -4.55
C HIS A 11 12.11 -14.19 -3.16
N ALA A 12 10.90 -14.73 -3.07
CA ALA A 12 10.24 -15.05 -1.81
C ALA A 12 9.21 -16.15 -2.00
N GLY A 13 8.84 -16.84 -0.91
CA GLY A 13 7.85 -17.91 -0.97
C GLY A 13 7.51 -18.47 0.40
N TYR A 14 6.64 -19.46 0.44
CA TYR A 14 6.14 -20.10 1.64
C TYR A 14 6.64 -21.54 1.74
N GLY A 15 7.47 -21.81 2.75
CA GLY A 15 8.09 -23.12 2.92
C GLY A 15 8.98 -23.50 1.72
N ARG A 16 8.56 -24.49 0.94
CA ARG A 16 9.30 -24.92 -0.28
C ARG A 16 8.76 -24.33 -1.58
N ALA A 17 7.62 -23.63 -1.52
CA ALA A 17 6.98 -23.05 -2.70
C ALA A 17 7.51 -21.63 -2.91
N GLU A 18 8.30 -21.43 -3.96
CA GLU A 18 8.70 -20.10 -4.42
C GLU A 18 7.52 -19.44 -5.11
N VAL A 19 7.21 -18.20 -4.72
CA VAL A 19 6.10 -17.40 -5.26
C VAL A 19 6.61 -16.25 -6.10
N LEU A 20 7.71 -15.62 -5.68
CA LEU A 20 8.37 -14.54 -6.41
C LEU A 20 9.66 -15.05 -7.03
N THR A 21 9.86 -14.80 -8.31
CA THR A 21 10.93 -15.39 -9.12
C THR A 21 11.77 -14.32 -9.80
N GLY A 22 12.45 -13.46 -9.01
CA GLY A 22 13.37 -12.44 -9.52
C GLY A 22 12.68 -11.13 -9.89
N LEU A 23 11.85 -10.56 -8.99
CA LEU A 23 11.21 -9.27 -9.21
C LEU A 23 12.21 -8.13 -9.23
N ASN A 24 12.05 -7.25 -10.24
CA ASN A 24 12.81 -6.02 -10.38
C ASN A 24 11.84 -4.86 -10.55
N PHE A 25 11.85 -3.90 -9.61
CA PHE A 25 11.05 -2.69 -9.72
C PHE A 25 11.62 -1.55 -8.88
N ARG A 26 11.17 -0.34 -9.15
CA ARG A 26 11.58 0.85 -8.42
C ARG A 26 10.40 1.78 -8.16
N LEU A 27 10.58 2.64 -7.15
CA LEU A 27 9.65 3.71 -6.81
C LEU A 27 10.46 4.95 -6.42
N ASP A 28 10.21 6.06 -7.09
CA ASP A 28 10.86 7.33 -6.78
C ASP A 28 10.06 8.08 -5.69
N LYS A 29 10.73 9.01 -5.01
CA LYS A 29 10.09 9.77 -3.92
C LYS A 29 8.90 10.58 -4.42
N GLY A 30 7.77 10.49 -3.71
CA GLY A 30 6.53 11.21 -4.02
C GLY A 30 5.71 10.58 -5.15
N GLN A 31 6.11 9.42 -5.67
CA GLN A 31 5.34 8.70 -6.68
C GLN A 31 4.32 7.73 -6.06
N VAL A 32 3.25 7.49 -6.79
CA VAL A 32 2.38 6.33 -6.64
C VAL A 32 2.76 5.29 -7.70
N VAL A 33 3.27 4.16 -7.24
CA VAL A 33 3.56 3.00 -8.10
C VAL A 33 2.57 1.90 -7.79
N THR A 34 2.00 1.28 -8.83
CA THR A 34 1.08 0.16 -8.64
C THR A 34 1.65 -1.15 -9.15
N ILE A 35 1.39 -2.24 -8.43
CA ILE A 35 1.59 -3.62 -8.89
C ILE A 35 0.20 -4.24 -9.04
N ILE A 36 -0.21 -4.46 -10.28
CA ILE A 36 -1.49 -5.09 -10.63
C ILE A 36 -1.29 -6.54 -11.04
N GLY A 37 -2.28 -7.37 -10.83
CA GLY A 37 -2.24 -8.77 -11.23
C GLY A 37 -3.36 -9.60 -10.62
N PRO A 38 -3.58 -10.84 -11.10
CA PRO A 38 -4.63 -11.72 -10.59
C PRO A 38 -4.34 -12.18 -9.16
N ASN A 39 -5.35 -12.80 -8.53
CA ASN A 39 -5.16 -13.45 -7.24
C ASN A 39 -4.13 -14.58 -7.38
N GLY A 40 -3.22 -14.67 -6.40
CA GLY A 40 -2.13 -15.65 -6.42
C GLY A 40 -0.92 -15.24 -7.26
N ALA A 41 -0.90 -14.07 -7.92
CA ALA A 41 0.26 -13.60 -8.69
C ALA A 41 1.52 -13.31 -7.85
N GLY A 42 1.37 -13.11 -6.51
CA GLY A 42 2.48 -12.79 -5.62
C GLY A 42 2.45 -11.37 -5.05
N LYS A 43 1.35 -10.63 -5.23
CA LYS A 43 1.19 -9.23 -4.81
C LYS A 43 1.45 -9.03 -3.30
N SER A 44 0.66 -9.66 -2.43
CA SER A 44 0.85 -9.59 -0.97
C SER A 44 2.18 -10.20 -0.52
N THR A 45 2.68 -11.22 -1.25
CA THR A 45 3.99 -11.81 -1.00
C THR A 45 5.10 -10.78 -1.20
N THR A 46 4.98 -9.92 -2.23
CA THR A 46 5.91 -8.81 -2.47
C THR A 46 5.95 -7.86 -1.26
N LEU A 47 4.79 -7.41 -0.79
CA LEU A 47 4.72 -6.49 0.36
C LEU A 47 5.25 -7.12 1.65
N ASN A 48 4.94 -8.39 1.90
CA ASN A 48 5.42 -9.14 3.06
C ASN A 48 6.95 -9.35 3.03
N ALA A 49 7.53 -9.59 1.85
CA ALA A 49 8.97 -9.65 1.66
C ALA A 49 9.63 -8.28 1.92
N LEU A 50 9.06 -7.19 1.40
CA LEU A 50 9.53 -5.83 1.65
C LEU A 50 9.48 -5.44 3.13
N MET A 51 8.55 -5.99 3.90
CA MET A 51 8.44 -5.76 5.34
C MET A 51 9.24 -6.75 6.20
N ALA A 52 9.97 -7.71 5.62
CA ALA A 52 10.62 -8.82 6.33
C ALA A 52 9.65 -9.67 7.18
N VAL A 53 8.35 -9.66 6.87
CA VAL A 53 7.37 -10.62 7.42
C VAL A 53 7.61 -12.00 6.83
N LEU A 54 8.10 -12.05 5.60
CA LEU A 54 8.42 -13.26 4.87
C LEU A 54 9.92 -13.25 4.51
N PRO A 55 10.67 -14.35 4.75
CA PRO A 55 12.05 -14.47 4.28
C PRO A 55 12.14 -14.31 2.77
N SER A 56 13.15 -13.57 2.33
CA SER A 56 13.38 -13.29 0.92
C SER A 56 14.87 -13.26 0.60
N ARG A 57 15.22 -13.38 -0.68
CA ARG A 57 16.58 -13.19 -1.22
C ARG A 57 16.52 -12.19 -2.38
N GLY A 58 17.65 -11.66 -2.76
CA GLY A 58 17.77 -10.53 -3.68
C GLY A 58 18.14 -9.26 -2.93
N GLN A 59 18.12 -8.13 -3.59
CA GLN A 59 18.49 -6.86 -2.99
C GLN A 59 17.30 -5.92 -2.90
N VAL A 60 17.08 -5.35 -1.72
CA VAL A 60 16.10 -4.28 -1.50
C VAL A 60 16.81 -3.09 -0.87
N VAL A 61 16.81 -1.96 -1.58
CA VAL A 61 17.37 -0.69 -1.07
C VAL A 61 16.24 0.30 -0.84
N PHE A 62 16.15 0.84 0.38
CA PHE A 62 15.17 1.83 0.76
C PHE A 62 15.84 3.09 1.30
N ASP A 63 15.57 4.24 0.67
CA ASP A 63 16.14 5.56 1.01
C ASP A 63 17.68 5.50 1.17
N GLY A 64 18.35 4.76 0.27
CA GLY A 64 19.80 4.54 0.27
C GLY A 64 20.31 3.46 1.24
N THR A 65 19.44 2.83 2.03
CA THR A 65 19.80 1.76 2.97
C THR A 65 19.48 0.39 2.37
N ASP A 66 20.45 -0.52 2.32
CA ASP A 66 20.21 -1.94 1.98
C ASP A 66 19.45 -2.61 3.14
N LEU A 67 18.36 -3.29 2.82
CA LEU A 67 17.47 -3.91 3.82
C LEU A 67 17.79 -5.38 4.11
N ALA A 68 18.89 -5.95 3.62
CA ALA A 68 19.20 -7.38 3.74
C ALA A 68 19.13 -7.89 5.20
N ASP A 69 19.76 -7.16 6.14
CA ASP A 69 19.83 -7.53 7.55
C ASP A 69 18.94 -6.64 8.45
N VAL A 70 18.02 -5.88 7.85
CA VAL A 70 17.14 -4.95 8.56
C VAL A 70 15.86 -5.66 8.99
N THR A 71 15.62 -5.73 10.29
CA THR A 71 14.42 -6.36 10.87
C THR A 71 13.13 -5.60 10.53
N LEU A 72 11.97 -6.23 10.72
CA LEU A 72 10.66 -5.61 10.51
C LEU A 72 10.52 -4.31 11.30
N GLU A 73 10.88 -4.32 12.58
CA GLU A 73 10.79 -3.16 13.46
C GLU A 73 11.68 -2.01 12.98
N GLU A 74 12.88 -2.34 12.52
CA GLU A 74 13.81 -1.35 11.96
C GLU A 74 13.29 -0.78 10.63
N ARG A 75 12.67 -1.60 9.77
CA ARG A 75 12.01 -1.12 8.53
C ARG A 75 10.89 -0.12 8.84
N VAL A 76 10.08 -0.40 9.86
CA VAL A 76 9.08 0.56 10.36
C VAL A 76 9.76 1.85 10.84
N MET A 77 10.88 1.72 11.58
CA MET A 77 11.64 2.89 12.06
C MET A 77 12.28 3.68 10.93
N LEU A 78 12.68 3.07 9.81
CA LEU A 78 13.15 3.75 8.60
C LEU A 78 12.03 4.51 7.88
N GLY A 79 10.77 4.13 8.10
CA GLY A 79 9.59 4.80 7.54
C GLY A 79 8.82 4.01 6.52
N LEU A 80 8.93 2.69 6.50
CA LEU A 80 8.01 1.83 5.77
C LEU A 80 6.75 1.59 6.60
N ALA A 81 5.58 1.67 5.98
CA ALA A 81 4.30 1.31 6.62
C ALA A 81 3.48 0.45 5.67
N LEU A 82 2.87 -0.61 6.19
CA LEU A 82 2.01 -1.53 5.45
C LEU A 82 0.60 -1.49 6.00
N VAL A 83 -0.37 -1.31 5.12
CA VAL A 83 -1.79 -1.59 5.38
C VAL A 83 -2.11 -2.94 4.73
N PRO A 84 -2.25 -4.02 5.51
CA PRO A 84 -2.51 -5.34 4.98
C PRO A 84 -3.98 -5.48 4.53
N GLU A 85 -4.26 -6.40 3.61
CA GLU A 85 -5.60 -6.72 3.10
C GLU A 85 -6.63 -6.92 4.23
N LYS A 86 -6.27 -7.65 5.29
CA LYS A 86 -7.15 -7.93 6.44
C LYS A 86 -7.28 -6.77 7.42
N ARG A 87 -6.64 -5.60 7.15
CA ARG A 87 -6.66 -4.37 7.97
C ARG A 87 -6.07 -4.52 9.38
N GLU A 88 -6.18 -5.68 9.99
CA GLU A 88 -5.63 -6.08 11.30
C GLU A 88 -5.83 -5.01 12.39
N LEU A 89 -7.08 -4.54 12.53
CA LEU A 89 -7.47 -3.58 13.55
C LEU A 89 -7.71 -4.26 14.90
N PHE A 90 -7.46 -3.53 15.96
CA PHE A 90 -7.80 -3.94 17.32
C PHE A 90 -9.30 -3.65 17.55
N GLY A 91 -10.17 -4.62 17.22
CA GLY A 91 -11.63 -4.44 17.18
C GLY A 91 -12.25 -4.08 18.53
N THR A 92 -11.63 -4.47 19.63
CA THR A 92 -12.08 -4.17 21.01
C THR A 92 -11.56 -2.82 21.53
N MET A 93 -10.75 -2.12 20.76
CA MET A 93 -10.23 -0.80 21.11
C MET A 93 -11.01 0.30 20.37
N PRO A 94 -11.13 1.50 20.95
CA PRO A 94 -11.65 2.68 20.27
C PRO A 94 -10.90 3.02 18.98
N VAL A 95 -11.54 3.76 18.09
CA VAL A 95 -10.93 4.31 16.86
C VAL A 95 -9.67 5.13 17.20
N GLU A 96 -9.77 6.05 18.17
CA GLU A 96 -8.65 6.91 18.57
C GLU A 96 -7.45 6.10 19.07
N ASP A 97 -7.68 5.06 19.89
CA ASP A 97 -6.60 4.23 20.40
C ASP A 97 -5.91 3.43 19.28
N ASN A 98 -6.69 2.92 18.30
CA ASN A 98 -6.10 2.31 17.09
C ASN A 98 -5.19 3.28 16.33
N LEU A 99 -5.59 4.55 16.19
CA LEU A 99 -4.77 5.58 15.54
C LEU A 99 -3.50 5.86 16.36
N VAL A 100 -3.63 6.08 17.67
CA VAL A 100 -2.50 6.39 18.56
C VAL A 100 -1.44 5.29 18.53
N LEU A 101 -1.83 4.01 18.48
CA LEU A 101 -0.89 2.91 18.32
C LEU A 101 -0.03 3.03 17.04
N GLY A 102 -0.58 3.56 15.94
CA GLY A 102 0.17 3.84 14.71
C GLY A 102 1.27 4.90 14.90
N GLY A 103 1.14 5.77 15.89
CA GLY A 103 2.10 6.83 16.19
C GLY A 103 3.40 6.38 16.87
N TYR A 104 3.60 5.10 17.12
CA TYR A 104 4.79 4.56 17.83
C TYR A 104 6.11 5.05 17.22
N ARG A 105 6.26 4.97 15.89
CA ARG A 105 7.44 5.46 15.17
C ARG A 105 7.65 6.95 15.39
N ALA A 106 6.60 7.75 15.23
CA ALA A 106 6.67 9.20 15.38
C ALA A 106 7.14 9.58 16.80
N MET A 107 6.58 8.93 17.83
CA MET A 107 7.01 9.15 19.22
C MET A 107 8.47 8.73 19.46
N LYS A 108 8.88 7.56 18.94
CA LYS A 108 10.23 7.03 19.13
C LYS A 108 11.29 7.85 18.41
N CYS A 109 11.01 8.31 17.17
CA CYS A 109 11.91 9.14 16.36
C CYS A 109 11.84 10.63 16.69
N LYS A 110 11.05 11.04 17.69
CA LYS A 110 10.82 12.45 18.03
C LYS A 110 10.39 13.28 16.81
N LEU A 111 9.61 12.67 15.91
CA LEU A 111 8.99 13.35 14.77
C LEU A 111 7.95 14.35 15.27
N PRO A 112 7.40 15.21 14.38
CA PRO A 112 6.37 16.18 14.74
C PRO A 112 5.34 15.57 15.69
N GLU A 113 4.85 16.35 16.63
CA GLU A 113 4.01 15.88 17.72
C GLU A 113 2.91 14.94 17.18
N TRP A 114 2.82 13.73 17.72
CA TRP A 114 1.82 12.73 17.31
C TRP A 114 0.38 13.27 17.33
N LYS A 115 0.11 14.33 18.14
CA LYS A 115 -1.18 15.01 18.18
C LYS A 115 -1.47 15.78 16.90
N SER A 116 -0.47 16.43 16.29
CA SER A 116 -0.65 17.10 15.00
C SER A 116 -0.89 16.10 13.88
N GLU A 117 -0.25 14.93 13.93
CA GLU A 117 -0.54 13.84 12.99
C GLU A 117 -1.95 13.28 13.17
N LEU A 118 -2.43 13.15 14.41
CA LEU A 118 -3.79 12.72 14.69
C LEU A 118 -4.82 13.70 14.10
N GLU A 119 -4.62 15.01 14.28
CA GLU A 119 -5.49 16.03 13.68
C GLU A 119 -5.41 16.01 12.13
N ARG A 120 -4.23 15.77 11.55
CA ARG A 120 -4.06 15.59 10.10
C ARG A 120 -4.85 14.37 9.60
N VAL A 121 -4.74 13.24 10.30
CA VAL A 121 -5.52 12.03 9.98
C VAL A 121 -7.01 12.29 10.11
N TYR A 122 -7.47 13.00 11.13
CA TYR A 122 -8.87 13.38 11.28
C TYR A 122 -9.35 14.36 10.21
N SER A 123 -8.46 15.18 9.67
CA SER A 123 -8.81 16.07 8.54
C SER A 123 -8.99 15.28 7.23
N LEU A 124 -8.19 14.23 7.02
CA LEU A 124 -8.34 13.29 5.89
C LEU A 124 -9.57 12.39 6.05
N PHE A 125 -9.89 12.01 7.30
CA PHE A 125 -10.96 11.07 7.62
C PHE A 125 -11.94 11.64 8.67
N PRO A 126 -12.78 12.63 8.33
CA PRO A 126 -13.67 13.29 9.32
C PRO A 126 -14.59 12.31 10.05
N ARG A 127 -15.02 11.23 9.39
CA ARG A 127 -15.83 10.16 9.99
C ARG A 127 -15.13 9.45 11.15
N LEU A 128 -13.82 9.30 11.09
CA LEU A 128 -13.06 8.72 12.20
C LEU A 128 -13.05 9.66 13.42
N LYS A 129 -12.98 10.97 13.20
CA LYS A 129 -13.08 11.98 14.27
C LYS A 129 -14.45 11.93 14.96
N GLU A 130 -15.54 11.88 14.18
CA GLU A 130 -16.91 11.74 14.70
C GLU A 130 -17.09 10.50 15.56
N ARG A 131 -16.39 9.40 15.21
CA ARG A 131 -16.50 8.07 15.82
C ARG A 131 -15.31 7.70 16.71
N ARG A 132 -14.51 8.66 17.13
CA ARG A 132 -13.24 8.42 17.85
C ARG A 132 -13.36 7.53 19.08
N ALA A 133 -14.46 7.61 19.80
CA ALA A 133 -14.74 6.79 20.99
C ALA A 133 -15.42 5.45 20.67
N GLN A 134 -15.83 5.20 19.41
CA GLN A 134 -16.51 3.97 18.99
C GLN A 134 -15.49 2.83 18.87
N LEU A 135 -15.91 1.60 19.23
CA LEU A 135 -15.07 0.40 19.07
C LEU A 135 -14.85 0.09 17.58
N ALA A 136 -13.60 -0.13 17.18
CA ALA A 136 -13.21 -0.35 15.80
C ALA A 136 -13.93 -1.56 15.15
N GLY A 137 -14.23 -2.60 15.93
CA GLY A 137 -14.96 -3.77 15.46
C GLY A 137 -16.40 -3.50 15.02
N THR A 138 -17.00 -2.37 15.46
CA THR A 138 -18.39 -1.99 15.13
C THR A 138 -18.50 -1.06 13.92
N LEU A 139 -17.37 -0.67 13.33
CA LEU A 139 -17.31 0.16 12.13
C LEU A 139 -17.74 -0.62 10.88
N SER A 140 -18.26 0.09 9.88
CA SER A 140 -18.47 -0.45 8.53
C SER A 140 -17.17 -0.89 7.87
N GLY A 141 -17.24 -1.67 6.79
CA GLY A 141 -16.07 -2.10 6.03
C GLY A 141 -15.20 -0.94 5.54
N GLY A 142 -15.84 0.12 5.03
CA GLY A 142 -15.16 1.33 4.56
C GLY A 142 -14.49 2.11 5.70
N GLU A 143 -15.21 2.34 6.80
CA GLU A 143 -14.65 3.01 7.97
C GLU A 143 -13.46 2.24 8.58
N ARG A 144 -13.53 0.89 8.57
CA ARG A 144 -12.37 0.06 8.97
C ARG A 144 -11.19 0.23 8.02
N GLN A 145 -11.43 0.36 6.71
CA GLN A 145 -10.36 0.64 5.74
C GLN A 145 -9.71 2.00 6.00
N MET A 146 -10.54 3.05 6.19
CA MET A 146 -10.06 4.39 6.53
C MET A 146 -9.25 4.38 7.83
N LEU A 147 -9.70 3.63 8.84
CA LEU A 147 -8.98 3.49 10.11
C LEU A 147 -7.64 2.78 9.94
N ALA A 148 -7.55 1.74 9.12
CA ALA A 148 -6.29 1.04 8.85
C ALA A 148 -5.28 1.95 8.13
N VAL A 149 -5.72 2.70 7.12
CA VAL A 149 -4.90 3.70 6.43
C VAL A 149 -4.50 4.83 7.40
N GLY A 150 -5.44 5.37 8.15
CA GLY A 150 -5.19 6.42 9.16
C GLY A 150 -4.15 5.97 10.19
N ARG A 151 -4.25 4.74 10.70
CA ARG A 151 -3.26 4.17 11.62
C ARG A 151 -1.87 4.09 11.01
N ALA A 152 -1.75 3.69 9.74
CA ALA A 152 -0.46 3.68 9.06
C ALA A 152 0.11 5.10 8.89
N LEU A 153 -0.72 6.08 8.55
CA LEU A 153 -0.32 7.49 8.40
C LEU A 153 0.19 8.11 9.70
N MET A 154 -0.32 7.68 10.86
CA MET A 154 0.18 8.13 12.17
C MET A 154 1.68 7.89 12.38
N SER A 155 2.29 6.96 11.64
CA SER A 155 3.75 6.74 11.67
C SER A 155 4.54 7.77 10.86
N SER A 156 3.90 8.72 10.17
CA SER A 156 4.52 9.64 9.21
C SER A 156 5.44 8.90 8.23
N PRO A 157 4.89 7.95 7.44
CA PRO A 157 5.71 7.06 6.63
C PRO A 157 6.37 7.80 5.47
N LYS A 158 7.60 7.38 5.10
CA LYS A 158 8.24 7.77 3.84
C LYS A 158 7.66 6.98 2.65
N LEU A 159 7.27 5.73 2.91
CA LEU A 159 6.60 4.85 1.95
C LEU A 159 5.39 4.19 2.61
N LEU A 160 4.21 4.46 2.08
CA LEU A 160 2.97 3.78 2.44
C LEU A 160 2.71 2.65 1.44
N MET A 161 2.61 1.43 1.94
CA MET A 161 2.26 0.25 1.14
C MET A 161 0.83 -0.17 1.45
N LEU A 162 0.02 -0.36 0.39
CA LEU A 162 -1.40 -0.71 0.48
C LEU A 162 -1.65 -2.04 -0.23
N ASP A 163 -2.16 -3.02 0.51
CA ASP A 163 -2.49 -4.36 -0.01
C ASP A 163 -3.99 -4.47 -0.26
N GLU A 164 -4.38 -4.41 -1.52
CA GLU A 164 -5.77 -4.49 -2.02
C GLU A 164 -6.77 -3.64 -1.21
N PRO A 165 -6.52 -2.33 -1.07
CA PRO A 165 -7.32 -1.47 -0.21
C PRO A 165 -8.79 -1.36 -0.64
N SER A 166 -9.12 -1.70 -1.89
CA SER A 166 -10.48 -1.68 -2.42
C SER A 166 -11.26 -2.98 -2.22
N LEU A 167 -10.60 -4.07 -1.81
CA LEU A 167 -11.20 -5.39 -1.78
C LEU A 167 -12.39 -5.49 -0.82
N GLY A 168 -13.52 -6.00 -1.33
CA GLY A 168 -14.73 -6.25 -0.56
C GLY A 168 -15.47 -4.99 -0.11
N LEU A 169 -15.16 -3.82 -0.72
CA LEU A 169 -15.84 -2.56 -0.44
C LEU A 169 -16.94 -2.25 -1.47
N ALA A 170 -17.94 -1.49 -1.03
CA ALA A 170 -18.97 -0.97 -1.93
C ALA A 170 -18.36 0.05 -2.92
N PRO A 171 -18.87 0.17 -4.17
CA PRO A 171 -18.29 1.04 -5.20
C PRO A 171 -18.07 2.50 -4.78
N LEU A 172 -18.96 3.05 -3.97
CA LEU A 172 -18.81 4.42 -3.46
C LEU A 172 -17.60 4.53 -2.53
N VAL A 173 -17.41 3.56 -1.64
CA VAL A 173 -16.28 3.53 -0.70
C VAL A 173 -14.96 3.29 -1.43
N VAL A 174 -14.97 2.48 -2.49
CA VAL A 174 -13.79 2.31 -3.36
C VAL A 174 -13.34 3.66 -3.90
N ARG A 175 -14.26 4.49 -4.43
CA ARG A 175 -13.92 5.84 -4.91
C ARG A 175 -13.31 6.70 -3.81
N GLU A 176 -13.92 6.72 -2.61
CA GLU A 176 -13.38 7.48 -1.47
C GLU A 176 -11.95 7.04 -1.11
N VAL A 177 -11.65 5.73 -1.16
CA VAL A 177 -10.29 5.22 -0.90
C VAL A 177 -9.30 5.74 -1.96
N PHE A 178 -9.67 5.72 -3.23
CA PHE A 178 -8.78 6.20 -4.30
C PHE A 178 -8.62 7.73 -4.29
N GLU A 179 -9.67 8.49 -3.98
CA GLU A 179 -9.59 9.94 -3.76
C GLU A 179 -8.61 10.29 -2.62
N ILE A 180 -8.56 9.49 -1.56
CA ILE A 180 -7.59 9.66 -0.47
C ILE A 180 -6.17 9.35 -0.96
N ILE A 181 -5.98 8.31 -1.78
CA ILE A 181 -4.66 8.00 -2.37
C ILE A 181 -4.17 9.17 -3.21
N GLU A 182 -5.04 9.81 -4.02
CA GLU A 182 -4.70 11.04 -4.77
C GLU A 182 -4.31 12.19 -3.85
N GLN A 183 -5.09 12.46 -2.80
CA GLN A 183 -4.76 13.51 -1.83
C GLN A 183 -3.41 13.26 -1.14
N LEU A 184 -3.09 12.02 -0.81
CA LEU A 184 -1.81 11.63 -0.23
C LEU A 184 -0.66 11.83 -1.22
N ARG A 185 -0.87 11.49 -2.50
CA ARG A 185 0.07 11.74 -3.60
C ARG A 185 0.35 13.24 -3.76
N GLU A 186 -0.70 14.07 -3.82
CA GLU A 186 -0.58 15.53 -3.91
C GLU A 186 0.18 16.13 -2.71
N ALA A 187 0.01 15.54 -1.53
CA ALA A 187 0.78 15.88 -0.33
C ALA A 187 2.23 15.37 -0.35
N GLY A 188 2.66 14.68 -1.43
CA GLY A 188 4.02 14.16 -1.61
C GLY A 188 4.31 12.84 -0.92
N THR A 189 3.29 12.09 -0.48
CA THR A 189 3.45 10.75 0.09
C THR A 189 3.82 9.76 -1.01
N SER A 190 4.90 8.99 -0.81
CA SER A 190 5.24 7.89 -1.73
C SER A 190 4.36 6.68 -1.41
N ILE A 191 3.77 6.06 -2.43
CA ILE A 191 2.81 4.96 -2.25
C ILE A 191 3.17 3.79 -3.16
N LEU A 192 3.24 2.58 -2.60
CA LEU A 192 3.23 1.33 -3.33
C LEU A 192 1.84 0.69 -3.17
N LEU A 193 1.07 0.72 -4.23
CA LEU A 193 -0.31 0.21 -4.28
C LEU A 193 -0.33 -1.16 -4.94
N VAL A 194 -0.82 -2.16 -4.24
CA VAL A 194 -1.06 -3.49 -4.80
C VAL A 194 -2.55 -3.68 -4.95
N GLU A 195 -3.02 -4.01 -6.17
CA GLU A 195 -4.45 -4.09 -6.46
C GLU A 195 -4.80 -5.14 -7.51
N GLN A 196 -6.00 -5.70 -7.36
CA GLN A 196 -6.65 -6.47 -8.41
C GLN A 196 -7.49 -5.58 -9.33
N ASN A 197 -8.05 -4.48 -8.80
CA ASN A 197 -8.78 -3.49 -9.59
C ASN A 197 -7.80 -2.63 -10.40
N ALA A 198 -7.30 -3.21 -11.50
CA ALA A 198 -6.28 -2.60 -12.33
C ALA A 198 -6.68 -1.21 -12.86
N ARG A 199 -7.96 -1.00 -13.23
CA ARG A 199 -8.45 0.29 -13.73
C ARG A 199 -8.25 1.39 -12.70
N ALA A 200 -8.82 1.21 -11.51
CA ALA A 200 -8.73 2.22 -10.46
C ALA A 200 -7.28 2.45 -10.00
N ALA A 201 -6.46 1.39 -9.97
CA ALA A 201 -5.05 1.49 -9.61
C ALA A 201 -4.23 2.29 -10.62
N LEU A 202 -4.46 2.07 -11.94
CA LEU A 202 -3.76 2.79 -13.00
C LEU A 202 -4.21 4.25 -13.12
N GLU A 203 -5.47 4.58 -12.76
CA GLU A 203 -5.97 5.96 -12.76
C GLU A 203 -5.22 6.85 -11.77
N VAL A 204 -4.78 6.32 -10.61
CA VAL A 204 -4.10 7.12 -9.57
C VAL A 204 -2.57 6.98 -9.58
N ALA A 205 -2.03 5.99 -10.31
CA ALA A 205 -0.61 5.70 -10.33
C ALA A 205 0.16 6.53 -11.36
N ASP A 206 1.46 6.76 -11.08
CA ASP A 206 2.41 7.33 -12.02
C ASP A 206 3.04 6.25 -12.90
N HIS A 207 3.31 5.08 -12.30
CA HIS A 207 3.95 3.93 -12.96
C HIS A 207 3.29 2.64 -12.49
N GLY A 208 3.24 1.65 -13.36
CA GLY A 208 2.64 0.35 -13.08
C GLY A 208 3.54 -0.82 -13.45
N TYR A 209 3.38 -1.90 -12.72
CA TYR A 209 3.95 -3.21 -12.98
C TYR A 209 2.82 -4.24 -13.03
N VAL A 210 2.80 -5.08 -14.06
CA VAL A 210 1.87 -6.20 -14.17
C VAL A 210 2.58 -7.45 -13.67
N LEU A 211 2.08 -8.02 -12.59
CA LEU A 211 2.64 -9.21 -11.95
C LEU A 211 1.84 -10.46 -12.37
N GLU A 212 2.51 -11.43 -12.96
CA GLU A 212 1.95 -12.72 -13.32
C GLU A 212 2.84 -13.86 -12.84
N THR A 213 2.26 -14.80 -12.13
CA THR A 213 2.98 -16.01 -11.65
C THR A 213 4.34 -15.73 -11.02
N GLY A 214 4.43 -14.68 -10.20
CA GLY A 214 5.65 -14.34 -9.46
C GLY A 214 6.71 -13.55 -10.22
N ALA A 215 6.43 -13.13 -11.46
CA ALA A 215 7.33 -12.33 -12.30
C ALA A 215 6.62 -11.10 -12.87
N ILE A 216 7.37 -10.04 -13.18
CA ILE A 216 6.83 -8.88 -13.87
C ILE A 216 6.72 -9.20 -15.36
N ALA A 217 5.48 -9.18 -15.88
CA ALA A 217 5.17 -9.44 -17.28
C ALA A 217 5.20 -8.15 -18.13
N LEU A 218 4.81 -7.01 -17.55
CA LEU A 218 4.77 -5.70 -18.19
C LEU A 218 5.11 -4.62 -17.18
N GLU A 219 5.70 -3.53 -17.65
CA GLU A 219 5.94 -2.33 -16.85
C GLU A 219 5.88 -1.07 -17.73
N GLY A 220 5.55 0.06 -17.13
CA GLY A 220 5.55 1.34 -17.81
C GLY A 220 4.79 2.43 -17.08
N PRO A 221 4.77 3.65 -17.64
CA PRO A 221 3.89 4.72 -17.18
C PRO A 221 2.44 4.22 -17.10
N ALA A 222 1.74 4.53 -16.01
CA ALA A 222 0.39 4.00 -15.77
C ALA A 222 -0.60 4.32 -16.92
N ALA A 223 -0.51 5.53 -17.49
CA ALA A 223 -1.32 5.92 -18.63
C ALA A 223 -1.09 5.04 -19.88
N GLN A 224 0.16 4.60 -20.12
CA GLN A 224 0.47 3.71 -21.25
C GLN A 224 -0.04 2.28 -21.00
N LEU A 225 0.09 1.80 -19.75
CA LEU A 225 -0.46 0.49 -19.40
C LEU A 225 -1.98 0.44 -19.45
N ALA A 226 -2.66 1.54 -19.13
CA ALA A 226 -4.12 1.64 -19.23
C ALA A 226 -4.62 1.50 -20.68
N ASP A 227 -3.78 1.85 -21.67
CA ASP A 227 -4.06 1.75 -23.11
C ASP A 227 -3.46 0.49 -23.76
N ASP A 228 -2.65 -0.31 -23.03
CA ASP A 228 -2.06 -1.55 -23.58
C ASP A 228 -3.14 -2.60 -23.84
N PRO A 229 -3.26 -3.13 -25.07
CA PRO A 229 -4.27 -4.13 -25.43
C PRO A 229 -4.27 -5.37 -24.52
N ARG A 230 -3.10 -5.84 -24.07
CA ARG A 230 -2.97 -7.00 -23.18
C ARG A 230 -3.55 -6.71 -21.79
N VAL A 231 -3.28 -5.50 -21.28
CA VAL A 231 -3.83 -5.05 -19.99
C VAL A 231 -5.35 -4.88 -20.09
N ILE A 232 -5.84 -4.28 -21.18
CA ILE A 232 -7.28 -4.10 -21.44
C ILE A 232 -7.98 -5.45 -21.51
N GLU A 233 -7.47 -6.38 -22.31
CA GLU A 233 -8.09 -7.69 -22.51
C GLU A 233 -8.12 -8.53 -21.24
N THR A 234 -7.01 -8.51 -20.47
CA THR A 234 -6.82 -9.40 -19.32
C THR A 234 -7.39 -8.82 -18.02
N TYR A 235 -7.26 -7.51 -17.79
CA TYR A 235 -7.50 -6.90 -16.48
C TYR A 235 -8.59 -5.82 -16.47
N LEU A 236 -8.80 -5.09 -17.59
CA LEU A 236 -9.77 -3.98 -17.61
C LEU A 236 -11.15 -4.41 -18.11
N GLY A 237 -11.27 -5.61 -18.67
CA GLY A 237 -12.46 -6.10 -19.33
C GLY A 237 -12.73 -5.34 -20.63
N SER A 238 -13.12 -6.04 -21.69
CA SER A 238 -13.61 -5.38 -22.91
C SER A 238 -14.79 -4.49 -22.52
N ALA A 239 -14.69 -3.18 -22.74
CA ALA A 239 -15.87 -2.33 -22.75
C ALA A 239 -16.82 -2.98 -23.78
N ARG A 240 -17.86 -3.69 -23.34
CA ARG A 240 -18.95 -4.06 -24.20
C ARG A 240 -19.44 -2.76 -24.82
N LYS A 241 -19.18 -2.56 -26.12
CA LYS A 241 -19.87 -1.58 -26.92
C LYS A 241 -21.35 -1.85 -26.69
N ALA A 242 -22.01 -1.02 -25.89
CA ALA A 242 -23.43 -0.93 -25.86
C ALA A 242 -23.79 -0.39 -27.25
N GLY A 243 -24.29 -1.28 -28.11
CA GLY A 243 -24.99 -0.95 -29.35
C GLY A 243 -26.39 -0.49 -29.01
#